data_7e760e4093a21cb81dd8f33810368be2
#
_entry.id   7e760e4093a21cb81dd8f33810368be2
#
_cell.length_a   1.000
_cell.length_b   1.000
_cell.length_c   1.000
_cell.angle_alpha   90.00
_cell.angle_beta   90.00
_cell.angle_gamma   90.00
#
_symmetry.space_group_name_H-M   'P 1'
#
loop_
_entity.id
_entity.type
_entity.pdbx_description
1 polymer ?
#
loop_
_entity_poly.entity_id
_entity_poly.type
_entity_poly.pdbx_seq_one_letter_code
_entity_poly.pdbx_strand_id
1 'polypeptide(L)'
;IIIAAVLLLIIGGGAAAYFMGVFDSGDPATEAEPSSDSKKAAADLAFFHDLPDLTVNLNSKGRKRSVMKLKISLEVASPDESPKLQALMPRVIDNFQVYLRELRLDDLKGSAGMYRLREELLMRVNAAISPAKVKAVLFKEMLVQ
;
A
#
# COMPACT_ATOMS: atom_id res chain seq x y z
N ILE A 1 -9.18 -62.29 -6.63
CA ILE A 1 -8.64 -62.19 -8.00
C ILE A 1 -8.72 -60.75 -8.49
N ILE A 2 -9.85 -60.06 -8.35
CA ILE A 2 -10.05 -58.68 -8.83
C ILE A 2 -9.13 -57.66 -8.12
N ILE A 3 -8.94 -57.82 -6.80
CA ILE A 3 -8.11 -56.94 -5.99
C ILE A 3 -6.62 -57.01 -6.39
N ALA A 4 -6.15 -58.26 -6.71
CA ALA A 4 -4.78 -58.49 -7.14
C ALA A 4 -4.53 -57.87 -8.54
N ALA A 5 -5.48 -57.90 -9.42
CA ALA A 5 -5.39 -57.32 -10.76
C ALA A 5 -5.32 -55.75 -10.71
N VAL A 6 -6.10 -55.12 -9.83
CA VAL A 6 -6.08 -53.66 -9.60
C VAL A 6 -4.74 -53.21 -9.02
N LEU A 7 -4.19 -53.99 -8.07
CA LEU A 7 -2.92 -53.67 -7.42
C LEU A 7 -1.74 -53.78 -8.40
N LEU A 8 -1.79 -54.73 -9.33
CA LEU A 8 -0.77 -54.95 -10.36
C LEU A 8 -0.82 -53.81 -11.41
N LEU A 9 -2.00 -53.25 -11.67
CA LEU A 9 -2.20 -52.14 -12.62
C LEU A 9 -1.63 -50.83 -12.05
N ILE A 10 -1.78 -50.60 -10.74
CA ILE A 10 -1.24 -49.41 -10.06
C ILE A 10 0.29 -49.43 -10.02
N ILE A 11 0.86 -50.59 -9.72
CA ILE A 11 2.35 -50.77 -9.63
C ILE A 11 2.96 -50.72 -11.03
N GLY A 12 2.36 -51.34 -12.02
CA GLY A 12 2.85 -51.34 -13.40
C GLY A 12 2.73 -49.98 -14.10
N GLY A 13 1.65 -49.26 -13.86
CA GLY A 13 1.44 -47.92 -14.44
C GLY A 13 2.39 -46.85 -13.87
N GLY A 14 2.69 -46.91 -12.56
CA GLY A 14 3.63 -45.99 -11.92
C GLY A 14 5.08 -46.16 -12.37
N ALA A 15 5.51 -47.41 -12.59
CA ALA A 15 6.88 -47.70 -13.05
C ALA A 15 7.11 -47.28 -14.52
N ALA A 16 6.11 -47.41 -15.37
CA ALA A 16 6.20 -46.99 -16.78
C ALA A 16 6.31 -45.46 -16.94
N ALA A 17 5.58 -44.69 -16.12
CA ALA A 17 5.68 -43.23 -16.10
C ALA A 17 7.04 -42.72 -15.58
N TYR A 18 7.64 -43.44 -14.63
CA TYR A 18 8.97 -43.11 -14.11
C TYR A 18 10.09 -43.40 -15.13
N PHE A 19 9.92 -44.46 -15.93
CA PHE A 19 10.95 -44.85 -16.91
C PHE A 19 10.87 -44.07 -18.25
N MET A 20 9.75 -43.42 -18.54
CA MET A 20 9.56 -42.61 -19.73
C MET A 20 10.02 -41.15 -19.60
N GLY A 21 10.71 -40.80 -18.51
CA GLY A 21 11.45 -39.53 -18.43
C GLY A 21 10.56 -38.27 -18.41
N VAL A 22 9.33 -38.35 -17.84
CA VAL A 22 8.46 -37.20 -17.74
C VAL A 22 9.04 -36.11 -16.80
N PHE A 23 10.16 -36.42 -16.13
CA PHE A 23 10.86 -35.51 -15.19
C PHE A 23 12.26 -35.08 -15.67
N ASP A 24 12.65 -35.35 -16.94
CA ASP A 24 13.91 -34.84 -17.45
C ASP A 24 13.63 -33.63 -18.36
N SER A 25 13.76 -32.45 -17.79
CA SER A 25 13.72 -31.19 -18.50
C SER A 25 15.12 -30.61 -18.57
N GLY A 26 15.84 -30.99 -19.58
CA GLY A 26 16.92 -30.17 -20.08
C GLY A 26 16.38 -29.07 -21.00
N ASP A 27 16.79 -27.85 -20.73
CA ASP A 27 16.59 -26.63 -21.51
C ASP A 27 16.71 -26.79 -23.05
N PRO A 28 16.04 -25.91 -23.83
CA PRO A 28 16.60 -24.59 -24.08
C PRO A 28 15.56 -23.46 -24.23
N ALA A 29 16.00 -22.26 -23.79
CA ALA A 29 15.60 -20.93 -24.22
C ALA A 29 14.37 -20.81 -25.13
N THR A 30 13.23 -20.46 -24.52
CA THR A 30 12.15 -19.80 -25.24
C THR A 30 11.78 -18.58 -24.40
N GLU A 31 11.82 -17.43 -25.06
CA GLU A 31 11.44 -16.11 -24.55
C GLU A 31 10.23 -16.23 -23.63
N ALA A 32 10.46 -15.96 -22.35
CA ALA A 32 9.40 -15.85 -21.39
C ALA A 32 8.64 -14.55 -21.69
N GLU A 33 7.48 -14.67 -22.31
CA GLU A 33 6.44 -13.65 -22.17
C GLU A 33 6.24 -13.39 -20.67
N PRO A 34 6.23 -12.13 -20.22
CA PRO A 34 6.03 -11.83 -18.80
C PRO A 34 4.66 -12.35 -18.41
N SER A 35 4.66 -13.46 -17.69
CA SER A 35 3.46 -14.09 -17.15
C SER A 35 2.67 -13.03 -16.37
N SER A 36 1.37 -13.02 -16.59
CA SER A 36 0.40 -12.13 -15.94
C SER A 36 0.48 -12.13 -14.40
N ASP A 37 1.08 -13.15 -13.82
CA ASP A 37 1.32 -13.27 -12.38
C ASP A 37 2.41 -12.32 -11.85
N SER A 38 3.44 -12.02 -12.63
CA SER A 38 4.47 -11.04 -12.22
C SER A 38 3.92 -9.61 -12.21
N LYS A 39 2.95 -9.32 -13.06
CA LYS A 39 2.29 -8.01 -13.11
C LYS A 39 1.32 -7.82 -11.93
N LYS A 40 0.72 -8.91 -11.47
CA LYS A 40 -0.16 -8.91 -10.28
C LYS A 40 0.65 -8.81 -8.99
N ALA A 41 1.79 -9.50 -8.91
CA ALA A 41 2.71 -9.38 -7.77
C ALA A 41 3.36 -7.99 -7.68
N ALA A 42 3.64 -7.33 -8.82
CA ALA A 42 4.12 -5.96 -8.83
C ALA A 42 3.04 -4.94 -8.42
N ALA A 43 1.76 -5.27 -8.63
CA ALA A 43 0.64 -4.42 -8.22
C ALA A 43 0.39 -4.46 -6.69
N ASP A 44 0.90 -5.48 -5.99
CA ASP A 44 0.80 -5.60 -4.53
C ASP A 44 2.00 -4.96 -3.80
N LEU A 45 3.01 -4.46 -4.52
CA LEU A 45 4.09 -3.67 -3.91
C LEU A 45 3.55 -2.29 -3.52
N ALA A 46 3.54 -2.01 -2.23
CA ALA A 46 3.17 -0.71 -1.72
C ALA A 46 4.36 0.25 -1.86
N PHE A 47 4.17 1.35 -2.57
CA PHE A 47 5.17 2.41 -2.71
C PHE A 47 4.81 3.56 -1.78
N PHE A 48 5.75 3.90 -0.90
CA PHE A 48 5.54 4.93 0.10
C PHE A 48 6.33 6.20 -0.22
N HIS A 49 5.68 7.34 -0.08
CA HIS A 49 6.30 8.65 -0.18
C HIS A 49 6.14 9.39 1.14
N ASP A 50 7.26 9.69 1.79
CA ASP A 50 7.27 10.40 3.08
C ASP A 50 7.12 11.90 2.88
N LEU A 51 6.25 12.52 3.68
CA LEU A 51 6.14 13.97 3.76
C LEU A 51 7.15 14.54 4.76
N PRO A 52 7.56 15.79 4.61
CA PRO A 52 8.29 16.50 5.66
C PRO A 52 7.44 16.60 6.93
N ASP A 53 8.10 16.77 8.08
CA ASP A 53 7.45 16.92 9.37
C ASP A 53 6.47 18.11 9.36
N LEU A 54 5.20 17.86 9.63
CA LEU A 54 4.17 18.89 9.73
C LEU A 54 4.01 19.31 11.19
N THR A 55 4.20 20.58 11.47
CA THR A 55 3.96 21.15 12.79
C THR A 55 2.92 22.24 12.69
N VAL A 56 1.79 22.06 13.38
CA VAL A 56 0.65 22.98 13.32
C VAL A 56 0.14 23.32 14.73
N ASN A 57 -0.35 24.55 14.89
CA ASN A 57 -1.13 24.92 16.06
C ASN A 57 -2.59 24.53 15.84
N LEU A 58 -3.13 23.70 16.73
CA LEU A 58 -4.53 23.30 16.70
C LEU A 58 -5.44 24.46 17.14
N ASN A 59 -6.66 24.43 16.65
CA ASN A 59 -7.68 25.38 17.06
C ASN A 59 -8.10 25.10 18.51
N SER A 60 -7.68 25.95 19.45
CA SER A 60 -8.02 25.81 20.87
C SER A 60 -8.94 26.94 21.34
N LYS A 61 -10.07 26.56 21.95
CA LYS A 61 -10.93 27.52 22.64
C LYS A 61 -10.33 27.86 24.01
N GLY A 62 -9.37 28.79 24.07
CA GLY A 62 -8.81 29.22 25.35
C GLY A 62 -7.35 29.67 25.30
N ARG A 63 -6.76 29.93 26.48
CA ARG A 63 -5.38 30.43 26.62
C ARG A 63 -4.29 29.37 26.32
N LYS A 64 -4.63 28.07 26.34
CA LYS A 64 -3.66 27.00 26.07
C LYS A 64 -3.60 26.73 24.58
N ARG A 65 -2.43 26.96 23.99
CA ARG A 65 -2.15 26.57 22.60
C ARG A 65 -1.72 25.12 22.60
N SER A 66 -2.34 24.30 21.75
CA SER A 66 -1.91 22.93 21.51
C SER A 66 -1.19 22.87 20.19
N VAL A 67 0.03 22.35 20.20
CA VAL A 67 0.85 22.15 19.01
C VAL A 67 0.80 20.67 18.64
N MET A 68 0.50 20.38 17.39
CA MET A 68 0.56 19.01 16.86
C MET A 68 1.75 18.88 15.91
N LYS A 69 2.57 17.87 16.16
CA LYS A 69 3.60 17.41 15.24
C LYS A 69 3.16 16.08 14.62
N LEU A 70 3.23 15.99 13.29
CA LEU A 70 2.72 14.88 12.52
C LEU A 70 3.73 14.46 11.44
N LYS A 71 4.06 13.16 11.41
CA LYS A 71 4.82 12.53 10.33
C LYS A 71 3.90 11.62 9.52
N ILE A 72 3.81 11.89 8.24
CA ILE A 72 2.90 11.21 7.31
C ILE A 72 3.70 10.55 6.20
N SER A 73 3.25 9.35 5.82
CA SER A 73 3.65 8.67 4.60
C SER A 73 2.43 8.43 3.73
N LEU A 74 2.55 8.66 2.43
CA LEU A 74 1.50 8.41 1.44
C LEU A 74 1.80 7.13 0.68
N GLU A 75 0.81 6.24 0.62
CA GLU A 75 0.88 5.04 -0.21
C GLU A 75 0.38 5.38 -1.62
N VAL A 76 1.25 5.26 -2.62
CA VAL A 76 0.90 5.48 -4.03
C VAL A 76 0.59 4.17 -4.75
N ALA A 77 -0.25 4.24 -5.78
CA ALA A 77 -0.71 3.08 -6.52
C ALA A 77 0.39 2.47 -7.39
N SER A 78 1.29 3.31 -7.93
CA SER A 78 2.39 2.88 -8.76
C SER A 78 3.62 3.79 -8.57
N PRO A 79 4.84 3.29 -8.88
CA PRO A 79 6.06 4.11 -8.80
C PRO A 79 6.04 5.29 -9.77
N ASP A 80 5.32 5.18 -10.88
CA ASP A 80 5.21 6.24 -11.90
C ASP A 80 4.44 7.48 -11.41
N GLU A 81 3.68 7.33 -10.34
CA GLU A 81 2.95 8.45 -9.71
C GLU A 81 3.83 9.27 -8.76
N SER A 82 4.93 8.68 -8.27
CA SER A 82 5.86 9.35 -7.35
C SER A 82 6.40 10.69 -7.86
N PRO A 83 6.89 10.81 -9.12
CA PRO A 83 7.38 12.10 -9.63
C PRO A 83 6.28 13.16 -9.70
N LYS A 84 5.05 12.77 -10.07
CA LYS A 84 3.89 13.67 -10.14
C LYS A 84 3.50 14.14 -8.74
N LEU A 85 3.46 13.22 -7.79
CA LEU A 85 3.20 13.53 -6.39
C LEU A 85 4.26 14.51 -5.86
N GLN A 86 5.54 14.27 -6.13
CA GLN A 86 6.64 15.12 -5.68
C GLN A 86 6.53 16.55 -6.24
N ALA A 87 6.17 16.71 -7.52
CA ALA A 87 5.96 18.00 -8.13
C ALA A 87 4.80 18.80 -7.49
N LEU A 88 3.77 18.11 -7.01
CA LEU A 88 2.59 18.71 -6.37
C LEU A 88 2.68 18.76 -4.84
N MET A 89 3.79 18.28 -4.26
CA MET A 89 3.98 18.18 -2.81
C MET A 89 3.76 19.50 -2.06
N PRO A 90 4.24 20.68 -2.54
CA PRO A 90 3.98 21.94 -1.86
C PRO A 90 2.48 22.21 -1.68
N ARG A 91 1.68 21.90 -2.71
CA ARG A 91 0.20 22.08 -2.68
C ARG A 91 -0.45 21.09 -1.70
N VAL A 92 0.03 19.86 -1.63
CA VAL A 92 -0.45 18.86 -0.68
C VAL A 92 -0.19 19.32 0.74
N ILE A 93 1.04 19.77 1.02
CA ILE A 93 1.46 20.26 2.34
C ILE A 93 0.61 21.46 2.77
N ASP A 94 0.39 22.41 1.88
CA ASP A 94 -0.42 23.59 2.16
C ASP A 94 -1.88 23.20 2.52
N ASN A 95 -2.50 22.35 1.71
CA ASN A 95 -3.86 21.85 1.98
C ASN A 95 -3.95 21.11 3.32
N PHE A 96 -2.93 20.33 3.67
CA PHE A 96 -2.88 19.64 4.95
C PHE A 96 -2.74 20.62 6.11
N GLN A 97 -1.84 21.60 6.00
CA GLN A 97 -1.65 22.61 7.04
C GLN A 97 -2.90 23.45 7.28
N VAL A 98 -3.61 23.85 6.23
CA VAL A 98 -4.87 24.59 6.34
C VAL A 98 -5.88 23.78 7.14
N TYR A 99 -6.11 22.52 6.74
CA TYR A 99 -7.06 21.65 7.42
C TYR A 99 -6.67 21.35 8.88
N LEU A 100 -5.41 21.00 9.11
CA LEU A 100 -4.92 20.64 10.45
C LEU A 100 -5.04 21.80 11.46
N ARG A 101 -4.92 23.06 11.01
CA ARG A 101 -5.11 24.24 11.87
C ARG A 101 -6.56 24.45 12.32
N GLU A 102 -7.54 23.95 11.56
CA GLU A 102 -8.96 24.04 11.90
C GLU A 102 -9.37 22.99 12.95
N LEU A 103 -8.60 21.90 13.07
CA LEU A 103 -8.89 20.81 13.99
C LEU A 103 -8.72 21.24 15.46
N ARG A 104 -9.61 20.70 16.29
CA ARG A 104 -9.52 20.79 17.73
C ARG A 104 -8.93 19.53 18.32
N LEU A 105 -8.35 19.66 19.51
CA LEU A 105 -7.85 18.50 20.24
C LEU A 105 -8.94 17.43 20.47
N ASP A 106 -10.18 17.86 20.67
CA ASP A 106 -11.31 16.95 20.85
C ASP A 106 -11.65 16.14 19.60
N ASP A 107 -11.40 16.69 18.41
CA ASP A 107 -11.66 16.02 17.13
C ASP A 107 -10.69 14.84 16.87
N LEU A 108 -9.54 14.85 17.55
CA LEU A 108 -8.50 13.84 17.44
C LEU A 108 -8.62 12.72 18.49
N LYS A 109 -9.59 12.80 19.39
CA LYS A 109 -9.76 11.82 20.47
C LYS A 109 -10.32 10.50 19.96
N GLY A 110 -9.70 9.42 20.42
CA GLY A 110 -10.13 8.05 20.14
C GLY A 110 -9.87 7.59 18.70
N SER A 111 -10.19 6.33 18.43
CA SER A 111 -9.99 5.71 17.12
C SER A 111 -10.85 6.34 16.02
N ALA A 112 -12.05 6.78 16.35
CA ALA A 112 -12.97 7.43 15.40
C ALA A 112 -12.43 8.78 14.91
N GLY A 113 -11.81 9.59 15.79
CA GLY A 113 -11.16 10.86 15.42
C GLY A 113 -9.98 10.62 14.49
N MET A 114 -9.16 9.64 14.81
CA MET A 114 -8.01 9.25 13.98
C MET A 114 -8.41 8.71 12.61
N TYR A 115 -9.46 7.91 12.54
CA TYR A 115 -9.99 7.42 11.28
C TYR A 115 -10.50 8.57 10.41
N ARG A 116 -11.30 9.47 10.98
CA ARG A 116 -11.79 10.66 10.27
C ARG A 116 -10.65 11.55 9.76
N LEU A 117 -9.62 11.78 10.57
CA LEU A 117 -8.44 12.54 10.15
C LEU A 117 -7.77 11.90 8.92
N ARG A 118 -7.59 10.58 8.94
CA ARG A 118 -6.99 9.83 7.83
C ARG A 118 -7.80 9.97 6.55
N GLU A 119 -9.10 9.76 6.61
CA GLU A 119 -10.01 9.87 5.46
C GLU A 119 -10.03 11.28 4.87
N GLU A 120 -10.09 12.30 5.73
CA GLU A 120 -10.06 13.69 5.28
C GLU A 120 -8.73 14.06 4.59
N LEU A 121 -7.60 13.62 5.14
CA LEU A 121 -6.30 13.85 4.50
C LEU A 121 -6.19 13.10 3.18
N LEU A 122 -6.71 11.86 3.10
CA LEU A 122 -6.73 11.08 1.87
C LEU A 122 -7.56 11.77 0.78
N MET A 123 -8.72 12.27 1.12
CA MET A 123 -9.59 12.99 0.20
C MET A 123 -8.92 14.27 -0.31
N ARG A 124 -8.27 15.03 0.57
CA ARG A 124 -7.59 16.28 0.23
C ARG A 124 -6.35 16.06 -0.65
N VAL A 125 -5.53 15.05 -0.34
CA VAL A 125 -4.38 14.75 -1.20
C VAL A 125 -4.83 14.33 -2.58
N ASN A 126 -5.84 13.46 -2.71
CA ASN A 126 -6.35 13.01 -4.01
C ASN A 126 -6.96 14.15 -4.83
N ALA A 127 -7.60 15.11 -4.18
CA ALA A 127 -8.09 16.33 -4.85
C ALA A 127 -6.94 17.22 -5.35
N ALA A 128 -5.83 17.29 -4.59
CA ALA A 128 -4.69 18.13 -4.92
C ALA A 128 -3.84 17.59 -6.08
N ILE A 129 -3.71 16.25 -6.18
CA ILE A 129 -2.81 15.58 -7.13
C ILE A 129 -3.49 15.00 -8.36
N SER A 130 -4.81 15.17 -8.50
CA SER A 130 -5.54 14.63 -9.65
C SER A 130 -4.82 14.94 -10.98
N PRO A 131 -4.70 13.97 -11.93
CA PRO A 131 -5.32 12.63 -11.98
C PRO A 131 -4.56 11.51 -11.24
N ALA A 132 -3.39 11.76 -10.64
CA ALA A 132 -2.69 10.77 -9.82
C ALA A 132 -3.52 10.41 -8.57
N LYS A 133 -3.25 9.24 -7.98
CA LYS A 133 -3.99 8.75 -6.81
C LYS A 133 -3.08 8.22 -5.71
N VAL A 134 -3.37 8.62 -4.49
CA VAL A 134 -2.87 8.02 -3.26
C VAL A 134 -3.88 6.99 -2.77
N LYS A 135 -3.43 5.80 -2.43
CA LYS A 135 -4.26 4.71 -1.88
C LYS A 135 -4.57 4.91 -0.41
N ALA A 136 -3.58 5.31 0.36
CA ALA A 136 -3.71 5.47 1.81
C ALA A 136 -2.80 6.56 2.36
N VAL A 137 -3.22 7.12 3.49
CA VAL A 137 -2.43 8.02 4.34
C VAL A 137 -2.03 7.26 5.61
N LEU A 138 -0.74 7.17 5.87
CA LEU A 138 -0.19 6.50 7.04
C LEU A 138 0.42 7.50 8.00
N PHE A 139 0.05 7.40 9.26
CA PHE A 139 0.67 8.17 10.34
C PHE A 139 1.85 7.40 10.93
N LYS A 140 3.06 7.92 10.73
CA LYS A 140 4.28 7.36 11.33
C LYS A 140 4.44 7.82 12.78
N GLU A 141 4.13 9.09 13.04
CA GLU A 141 4.25 9.71 14.36
C GLU A 141 3.21 10.80 14.50
N MET A 142 2.59 10.89 15.67
CA MET A 142 1.72 11.99 16.05
C MET A 142 1.98 12.36 17.51
N LEU A 143 2.38 13.60 17.73
CA LEU A 143 2.59 14.19 19.07
C LEU A 143 1.71 15.42 19.20
N VAL A 144 1.02 15.54 20.33
CA VAL A 144 0.24 16.72 20.67
C VAL A 144 0.71 17.24 22.03
N GLN A 145 1.10 18.50 22.06
CA GLN A 145 1.63 19.19 23.25
C GLN A 145 0.79 20.42 23.57
#